data_242c0b52951c18ea6212b7896b53ac26
#
_entry.id   242c0b52951c18ea6212b7896b53ac26
#
_cell.length_a   1.000
_cell.length_b   1.000
_cell.length_c   1.000
_cell.angle_alpha   90.00
_cell.angle_beta   90.00
_cell.angle_gamma   90.00
#
_symmetry.space_group_name_H-M   'P 1'
#
loop_
_entity.id
_entity.type
_entity.pdbx_description
1 polymer ?
#
loop_
_entity_poly.entity_id
_entity_poly.type
_entity_poly.pdbx_seq_one_letter_code
_entity_poly.pdbx_strand_id
1 'polypeptide(L)'
;KISIMQIVERLVFRTLLIIVVLPFLASCRNIHQSPFEDDLEMIDAALTIADEYLHAKEQKISTIENMLNSRGVNSLQKYHIYGQLFEEYEAYQFDKAKEMLENQESIAESLGNVALRNDALLDKAMLFINAGLYLETHEVFGQLDTTSFDAVQMVEWYNVRQKFLSDYDEYVSS
;
A
#
# COMPACT_ATOMS: atom_id res chain seq x y z
N LYS A 1 50.75 -19.49 66.62
CA LYS A 1 49.46 -19.10 67.09
C LYS A 1 48.99 -17.91 66.27
N ILE A 2 48.11 -18.15 65.33
CA ILE A 2 47.50 -17.08 64.54
C ILE A 2 46.57 -16.35 65.50
N SER A 3 46.76 -15.05 65.65
CA SER A 3 45.96 -14.25 66.57
C SER A 3 44.51 -14.15 66.00
N ILE A 4 43.53 -14.30 66.93
CA ILE A 4 42.09 -14.17 66.62
C ILE A 4 41.85 -12.88 65.84
N MET A 5 42.59 -11.83 66.09
CA MET A 5 42.52 -10.53 65.41
C MET A 5 42.79 -10.62 63.90
N GLN A 6 43.74 -11.45 63.49
CA GLN A 6 44.07 -11.69 62.05
C GLN A 6 42.95 -12.47 61.30
N ILE A 7 42.24 -13.33 62.00
CA ILE A 7 41.12 -14.07 61.44
C ILE A 7 39.96 -13.14 61.24
N VAL A 8 39.68 -12.26 62.20
CA VAL A 8 38.61 -11.27 62.14
C VAL A 8 38.85 -10.25 61.01
N GLU A 9 40.05 -9.71 60.88
CA GLU A 9 40.46 -8.83 59.80
C GLU A 9 40.25 -9.46 58.40
N ARG A 10 40.69 -10.72 58.23
CA ARG A 10 40.46 -11.42 56.95
C ARG A 10 38.99 -11.69 56.65
N LEU A 11 38.20 -11.94 57.65
CA LEU A 11 36.74 -12.15 57.48
C LEU A 11 36.05 -10.84 57.11
N VAL A 12 36.36 -9.74 57.78
CA VAL A 12 35.84 -8.41 57.50
C VAL A 12 36.23 -7.94 56.10
N PHE A 13 37.49 -8.17 55.71
CA PHE A 13 37.96 -7.81 54.36
C PHE A 13 37.29 -8.62 53.26
N ARG A 14 37.03 -9.92 53.47
CA ARG A 14 36.27 -10.77 52.52
C ARG A 14 34.81 -10.38 52.41
N THR A 15 34.14 -10.05 53.52
CA THR A 15 32.75 -9.61 53.49
C THR A 15 32.60 -8.23 52.82
N LEU A 16 33.56 -7.33 53.06
CA LEU A 16 33.59 -6.00 52.43
C LEU A 16 33.82 -6.11 50.90
N LEU A 17 34.70 -7.03 50.49
CA LEU A 17 34.97 -7.30 49.05
C LEU A 17 33.76 -7.88 48.36
N ILE A 18 32.97 -8.75 48.99
CA ILE A 18 31.74 -9.32 48.45
C ILE A 18 30.66 -8.24 48.32
N ILE A 19 30.53 -7.35 49.29
CA ILE A 19 29.54 -6.26 49.28
C ILE A 19 29.82 -5.24 48.17
N VAL A 20 31.12 -5.01 47.85
CA VAL A 20 31.53 -4.07 46.81
C VAL A 20 31.48 -4.69 45.42
N VAL A 21 31.78 -5.97 45.26
CA VAL A 21 31.84 -6.64 43.95
C VAL A 21 30.46 -7.10 43.46
N LEU A 22 29.59 -7.51 44.39
CA LEU A 22 28.23 -7.95 44.00
C LEU A 22 27.36 -6.88 43.25
N PRO A 23 27.32 -5.60 43.65
CA PRO A 23 26.60 -4.60 42.92
C PRO A 23 27.26 -4.27 41.55
N PHE A 24 28.58 -4.42 41.40
CA PHE A 24 29.23 -4.25 40.09
C PHE A 24 28.87 -5.37 39.11
N LEU A 25 28.71 -6.60 39.57
CA LEU A 25 28.27 -7.72 38.73
C LEU A 25 26.75 -7.63 38.39
N ALA A 26 25.96 -7.02 39.25
CA ALA A 26 24.52 -6.78 38.98
C ALA A 26 24.33 -5.63 38.02
N SER A 27 25.25 -4.67 37.95
CA SER A 27 25.16 -3.50 37.05
C SER A 27 25.40 -3.85 35.56
N CYS A 28 26.07 -4.99 35.27
CA CYS A 28 26.28 -5.47 33.89
C CYS A 28 25.04 -6.18 33.27
N ARG A 29 23.91 -6.20 33.94
CA ARG A 29 22.68 -6.87 33.46
C ARG A 29 21.65 -5.95 32.80
N ASN A 30 21.92 -4.68 32.68
CA ASN A 30 21.22 -3.85 31.72
C ASN A 30 21.85 -4.07 30.35
N ILE A 31 21.41 -5.13 29.67
CA ILE A 31 21.53 -5.21 28.21
C ILE A 31 20.78 -3.99 27.71
N HIS A 32 21.51 -2.95 27.35
CA HIS A 32 21.00 -1.83 26.59
C HIS A 32 20.52 -2.48 25.27
N GLN A 33 19.22 -2.71 25.13
CA GLN A 33 18.64 -2.94 23.81
C GLN A 33 19.16 -1.77 22.96
N SER A 34 19.89 -2.09 21.92
CA SER A 34 20.40 -1.02 21.07
C SER A 34 19.19 -0.37 20.41
N PRO A 35 19.17 0.95 20.17
CA PRO A 35 18.09 1.60 19.41
C PRO A 35 17.82 0.90 18.07
N PHE A 36 18.80 0.22 17.52
CA PHE A 36 18.74 -0.56 16.31
C PHE A 36 17.91 -1.87 16.45
N GLU A 37 17.91 -2.51 17.61
CA GLU A 37 17.07 -3.71 17.85
C GLU A 37 15.59 -3.34 17.94
N ASP A 38 15.27 -2.22 18.59
CA ASP A 38 13.92 -1.70 18.66
C ASP A 38 13.40 -1.29 17.24
N ASP A 39 14.26 -0.68 16.41
CA ASP A 39 13.95 -0.35 15.02
C ASP A 39 13.70 -1.60 14.16
N LEU A 40 14.49 -2.67 14.35
CA LEU A 40 14.29 -3.94 13.65
C LEU A 40 12.97 -4.61 14.05
N GLU A 41 12.63 -4.63 15.33
CA GLU A 41 11.36 -5.18 15.81
C GLU A 41 10.16 -4.41 15.25
N MET A 42 10.27 -3.08 15.16
CA MET A 42 9.25 -2.26 14.50
C MET A 42 9.12 -2.56 13.01
N ILE A 43 10.22 -2.79 12.30
CA ILE A 43 10.21 -3.17 10.89
C ILE A 43 9.56 -4.55 10.71
N ASP A 44 9.94 -5.54 11.53
CA ASP A 44 9.37 -6.89 11.45
C ASP A 44 7.87 -6.90 11.76
N ALA A 45 7.43 -6.10 12.73
CA ALA A 45 6.02 -5.91 13.01
C ALA A 45 5.27 -5.26 11.83
N ALA A 46 5.86 -4.24 11.20
CA ALA A 46 5.29 -3.58 10.05
C ALA A 46 5.20 -4.52 8.83
N LEU A 47 6.22 -5.35 8.59
CA LEU A 47 6.21 -6.36 7.53
C LEU A 47 5.13 -7.41 7.77
N THR A 48 4.95 -7.86 9.01
CA THR A 48 3.90 -8.84 9.35
C THR A 48 2.50 -8.27 9.05
N ILE A 49 2.26 -7.00 9.43
CA ILE A 49 0.99 -6.32 9.14
C ILE A 49 0.79 -6.15 7.62
N ALA A 50 1.85 -5.83 6.89
CA ALA A 50 1.80 -5.69 5.43
C ALA A 50 1.45 -7.02 4.76
N ASP A 51 2.04 -8.14 5.22
CA ASP A 51 1.74 -9.48 4.70
C ASP A 51 0.29 -9.89 4.99
N GLU A 52 -0.22 -9.63 6.19
CA GLU A 52 -1.62 -9.90 6.53
C GLU A 52 -2.58 -9.07 5.66
N TYR A 53 -2.27 -7.79 5.46
CA TYR A 53 -3.05 -6.91 4.59
C TYR A 53 -3.04 -7.40 3.13
N LEU A 54 -1.86 -7.76 2.61
CA LEU A 54 -1.72 -8.27 1.24
C LEU A 54 -2.50 -9.57 1.05
N HIS A 55 -2.41 -10.49 2.02
CA HIS A 55 -3.16 -11.75 1.97
C HIS A 55 -4.68 -11.52 1.97
N ALA A 56 -5.18 -10.61 2.82
CA ALA A 56 -6.59 -10.27 2.85
C ALA A 56 -7.05 -9.63 1.52
N LYS A 57 -6.21 -8.79 0.92
CA LYS A 57 -6.47 -8.16 -0.38
C LYS A 57 -6.53 -9.19 -1.51
N GLU A 58 -5.59 -10.12 -1.58
CA GLU A 58 -5.58 -11.21 -2.55
C GLU A 58 -6.81 -12.13 -2.42
N GLN A 59 -7.26 -12.41 -1.18
CA GLN A 59 -8.50 -13.15 -0.95
C GLN A 59 -9.73 -12.39 -1.47
N LYS A 60 -9.79 -11.07 -1.27
CA LYS A 60 -10.86 -10.21 -1.78
C LYS A 60 -10.88 -10.25 -3.31
N ILE A 61 -9.74 -10.04 -3.95
CA ILE A 61 -9.57 -10.12 -5.41
C ILE A 61 -10.05 -11.46 -5.94
N SER A 62 -9.56 -12.57 -5.36
CA SER A 62 -9.97 -13.92 -5.77
C SER A 62 -11.49 -14.12 -5.65
N THR A 63 -12.10 -13.55 -4.62
CA THR A 63 -13.55 -13.62 -4.45
C THR A 63 -14.28 -12.88 -5.57
N ILE A 64 -13.80 -11.68 -5.96
CA ILE A 64 -14.39 -10.87 -7.04
C ILE A 64 -14.15 -11.56 -8.40
N GLU A 65 -12.95 -12.09 -8.66
CA GLU A 65 -12.65 -12.85 -9.88
C GLU A 65 -13.57 -14.08 -10.06
N ASN A 66 -13.87 -14.76 -8.97
CA ASN A 66 -14.81 -15.89 -9.01
C ASN A 66 -16.23 -15.48 -9.42
N MET A 67 -16.63 -14.22 -9.20
CA MET A 67 -17.91 -13.72 -9.68
C MET A 67 -17.98 -13.66 -11.21
N LEU A 68 -16.87 -13.36 -11.90
CA LEU A 68 -16.80 -13.36 -13.37
C LEU A 68 -17.14 -14.74 -13.97
N ASN A 69 -16.77 -15.81 -13.28
CA ASN A 69 -16.97 -17.18 -13.72
C ASN A 69 -18.32 -17.78 -13.31
N SER A 70 -19.16 -17.00 -12.61
CA SER A 70 -20.47 -17.46 -12.14
C SER A 70 -21.45 -17.60 -13.30
N ARG A 71 -22.31 -18.63 -13.23
CA ARG A 71 -23.32 -18.87 -14.27
C ARG A 71 -24.34 -17.71 -14.34
N GLY A 72 -24.58 -17.19 -15.54
CA GLY A 72 -25.63 -16.19 -15.80
C GLY A 72 -25.18 -14.74 -15.63
N VAL A 73 -23.88 -14.47 -15.42
CA VAL A 73 -23.35 -13.11 -15.38
C VAL A 73 -23.46 -12.48 -16.77
N ASN A 74 -24.22 -11.40 -16.88
CA ASN A 74 -24.39 -10.65 -18.12
C ASN A 74 -23.27 -9.59 -18.32
N SER A 75 -23.20 -8.97 -19.51
CA SER A 75 -22.15 -8.03 -19.87
C SER A 75 -22.09 -6.83 -18.92
N LEU A 76 -23.22 -6.25 -18.50
CA LEU A 76 -23.25 -5.13 -17.58
C LEU A 76 -22.73 -5.52 -16.18
N GLN A 77 -23.09 -6.72 -15.71
CA GLN A 77 -22.55 -7.24 -14.45
C GLN A 77 -21.04 -7.46 -14.54
N LYS A 78 -20.51 -7.97 -15.67
CA LYS A 78 -19.07 -8.11 -15.88
C LYS A 78 -18.37 -6.75 -15.85
N TYR A 79 -18.95 -5.73 -16.49
CA TYR A 79 -18.42 -4.37 -16.45
C TYR A 79 -18.22 -3.89 -15.00
N HIS A 80 -19.25 -4.06 -14.15
CA HIS A 80 -19.14 -3.67 -12.74
C HIS A 80 -18.14 -4.53 -11.94
N ILE A 81 -18.01 -5.83 -12.23
CA ILE A 81 -17.03 -6.69 -11.57
C ILE A 81 -15.61 -6.26 -11.96
N TYR A 82 -15.36 -5.91 -13.23
CA TYR A 82 -14.07 -5.37 -13.65
C TYR A 82 -13.74 -4.02 -12.98
N GLY A 83 -14.75 -3.16 -12.77
CA GLY A 83 -14.58 -1.92 -11.99
C GLY A 83 -14.15 -2.20 -10.55
N GLN A 84 -14.78 -3.18 -9.87
CA GLN A 84 -14.36 -3.59 -8.53
C GLN A 84 -12.93 -4.17 -8.50
N LEU A 85 -12.53 -4.91 -9.52
CA LEU A 85 -11.16 -5.41 -9.65
C LEU A 85 -10.17 -4.27 -9.91
N PHE A 86 -10.54 -3.29 -10.72
CA PHE A 86 -9.75 -2.08 -10.94
C PHE A 86 -9.45 -1.36 -9.62
N GLU A 87 -10.48 -1.08 -8.80
CA GLU A 87 -10.33 -0.46 -7.47
C GLU A 87 -9.36 -1.23 -6.56
N GLU A 88 -9.33 -2.57 -6.68
CA GLU A 88 -8.40 -3.38 -5.90
C GLU A 88 -6.96 -3.32 -6.43
N TYR A 89 -6.76 -3.20 -7.74
CA TYR A 89 -5.45 -3.23 -8.37
C TYR A 89 -4.78 -1.85 -8.52
N GLU A 90 -5.55 -0.75 -8.61
CA GLU A 90 -5.05 0.58 -8.97
C GLU A 90 -3.87 1.08 -8.12
N ALA A 91 -3.86 0.73 -6.82
CA ALA A 91 -2.86 1.21 -5.86
C ALA A 91 -1.53 0.44 -5.89
N TYR A 92 -1.46 -0.76 -6.51
CA TYR A 92 -0.27 -1.62 -6.36
C TYR A 92 0.07 -2.51 -7.57
N GLN A 93 -0.84 -2.70 -8.53
CA GLN A 93 -0.61 -3.51 -9.74
C GLN A 93 -1.11 -2.80 -10.99
N PHE A 94 -0.30 -1.85 -11.48
CA PHE A 94 -0.65 -1.01 -12.62
C PHE A 94 -1.12 -1.81 -13.85
N ASP A 95 -0.40 -2.86 -14.25
CA ASP A 95 -0.74 -3.65 -15.43
C ASP A 95 -2.10 -4.35 -15.29
N LYS A 96 -2.41 -4.84 -14.09
CA LYS A 96 -3.70 -5.45 -13.79
C LYS A 96 -4.82 -4.42 -13.78
N ALA A 97 -4.60 -3.27 -13.13
CA ALA A 97 -5.57 -2.18 -13.15
C ALA A 97 -5.90 -1.75 -14.58
N LYS A 98 -4.89 -1.56 -15.42
CA LYS A 98 -5.06 -1.24 -16.84
C LYS A 98 -5.86 -2.31 -17.59
N GLU A 99 -5.54 -3.60 -17.38
CA GLU A 99 -6.27 -4.73 -17.98
C GLU A 99 -7.76 -4.70 -17.62
N MET A 100 -8.11 -4.37 -16.37
CA MET A 100 -9.51 -4.28 -15.93
C MET A 100 -10.26 -3.16 -16.65
N LEU A 101 -9.63 -2.01 -16.83
CA LEU A 101 -10.22 -0.89 -17.58
C LEU A 101 -10.38 -1.21 -19.08
N GLU A 102 -9.41 -1.89 -19.68
CA GLU A 102 -9.53 -2.34 -21.09
C GLU A 102 -10.69 -3.33 -21.28
N ASN A 103 -10.95 -4.20 -20.30
CA ASN A 103 -12.10 -5.08 -20.30
C ASN A 103 -13.43 -4.29 -20.17
N GLN A 104 -13.47 -3.25 -19.31
CA GLN A 104 -14.63 -2.38 -19.18
C GLN A 104 -14.91 -1.62 -20.49
N GLU A 105 -13.88 -1.02 -21.12
CA GLU A 105 -14.00 -0.36 -22.41
C GLU A 105 -14.59 -1.29 -23.47
N SER A 106 -14.02 -2.51 -23.60
CA SER A 106 -14.51 -3.51 -24.58
C SER A 106 -15.97 -3.88 -24.36
N ILE A 107 -16.40 -4.03 -23.11
CA ILE A 107 -17.79 -4.34 -22.78
C ILE A 107 -18.69 -3.13 -23.12
N ALA A 108 -18.29 -1.92 -22.73
CA ALA A 108 -19.06 -0.71 -23.00
C ALA A 108 -19.26 -0.50 -24.51
N GLU A 109 -18.21 -0.73 -25.32
CA GLU A 109 -18.28 -0.71 -26.77
C GLU A 109 -19.23 -1.77 -27.32
N SER A 110 -19.16 -3.01 -26.83
CA SER A 110 -20.05 -4.09 -27.24
C SER A 110 -21.53 -3.83 -26.93
N LEU A 111 -21.79 -3.06 -25.87
CA LEU A 111 -23.11 -2.61 -25.47
C LEU A 111 -23.58 -1.33 -26.21
N GLY A 112 -22.69 -0.67 -26.94
CA GLY A 112 -22.95 0.65 -27.54
C GLY A 112 -23.22 1.73 -26.48
N ASN A 113 -22.70 1.56 -25.27
CA ASN A 113 -22.97 2.47 -24.14
C ASN A 113 -21.80 3.47 -23.96
N VAL A 114 -22.01 4.65 -24.56
CA VAL A 114 -21.00 5.73 -24.52
C VAL A 114 -20.72 6.23 -23.11
N ALA A 115 -21.72 6.26 -22.22
CA ALA A 115 -21.53 6.70 -20.85
C ALA A 115 -20.57 5.75 -20.09
N LEU A 116 -20.83 4.44 -20.12
CA LEU A 116 -19.94 3.46 -19.51
C LEU A 116 -18.52 3.49 -20.11
N ARG A 117 -18.41 3.75 -21.43
CA ARG A 117 -17.10 3.88 -22.05
C ARG A 117 -16.36 5.13 -21.55
N ASN A 118 -17.04 6.25 -21.41
CA ASN A 118 -16.45 7.46 -20.87
C ASN A 118 -16.00 7.28 -19.42
N ASP A 119 -16.78 6.58 -18.58
CA ASP A 119 -16.40 6.27 -17.19
C ASP A 119 -15.06 5.49 -17.17
N ALA A 120 -14.96 4.41 -17.93
CA ALA A 120 -13.73 3.62 -17.98
C ALA A 120 -12.52 4.42 -18.53
N LEU A 121 -12.74 5.33 -19.48
CA LEU A 121 -11.69 6.21 -20.01
C LEU A 121 -11.26 7.29 -19.01
N LEU A 122 -12.17 7.82 -18.19
CA LEU A 122 -11.82 8.77 -17.11
C LEU A 122 -10.97 8.09 -16.05
N ASP A 123 -11.33 6.89 -15.60
CA ASP A 123 -10.54 6.08 -14.69
C ASP A 123 -9.17 5.75 -15.27
N LYS A 124 -9.10 5.40 -16.57
CA LYS A 124 -7.83 5.13 -17.27
C LYS A 124 -6.93 6.35 -17.36
N ALA A 125 -7.50 7.52 -17.62
CA ALA A 125 -6.75 8.76 -17.61
C ALA A 125 -6.17 9.05 -16.23
N MET A 126 -6.96 8.87 -15.15
CA MET A 126 -6.49 9.04 -13.78
C MET A 126 -5.38 8.04 -13.41
N LEU A 127 -5.52 6.77 -13.80
CA LEU A 127 -4.49 5.74 -13.60
C LEU A 127 -3.17 6.14 -14.28
N PHE A 128 -3.24 6.64 -15.52
CA PHE A 128 -2.06 7.06 -16.27
C PHE A 128 -1.40 8.32 -15.70
N ILE A 129 -2.18 9.30 -15.23
CA ILE A 129 -1.66 10.49 -14.55
C ILE A 129 -0.88 10.07 -13.29
N ASN A 130 -1.47 9.19 -12.46
CA ASN A 130 -0.83 8.69 -11.25
C ASN A 130 0.47 7.92 -11.52
N ALA A 131 0.60 7.32 -12.70
CA ALA A 131 1.82 6.65 -13.16
C ALA A 131 2.81 7.57 -13.89
N GLY A 132 2.50 8.87 -14.06
CA GLY A 132 3.34 9.82 -14.82
C GLY A 132 3.32 9.61 -16.34
N LEU A 133 2.33 8.87 -16.86
CA LEU A 133 2.18 8.55 -18.29
C LEU A 133 1.36 9.64 -19.00
N TYR A 134 1.94 10.85 -19.08
CA TYR A 134 1.21 12.03 -19.56
C TYR A 134 0.89 12.00 -21.05
N LEU A 135 1.72 11.36 -21.87
CA LEU A 135 1.45 11.23 -23.30
C LEU A 135 0.25 10.30 -23.55
N GLU A 136 0.25 9.15 -22.90
CA GLU A 136 -0.83 8.17 -22.94
C GLU A 136 -2.14 8.76 -22.38
N THR A 137 -2.04 9.57 -21.33
CA THR A 137 -3.20 10.31 -20.80
C THR A 137 -3.81 11.23 -21.86
N HIS A 138 -2.97 11.96 -22.60
CA HIS A 138 -3.42 12.84 -23.68
C HIS A 138 -4.13 12.06 -24.79
N GLU A 139 -3.65 10.87 -25.13
CA GLU A 139 -4.29 9.99 -26.10
C GLU A 139 -5.66 9.50 -25.60
N VAL A 140 -5.79 9.19 -24.31
CA VAL A 140 -7.07 8.83 -23.68
C VAL A 140 -8.06 10.00 -23.73
N PHE A 141 -7.60 11.22 -23.47
CA PHE A 141 -8.47 12.42 -23.58
C PHE A 141 -9.05 12.60 -24.98
N GLY A 142 -8.30 12.24 -26.01
CA GLY A 142 -8.77 12.27 -27.40
C GLY A 142 -9.87 11.26 -27.74
N GLN A 143 -10.10 10.26 -26.87
CA GLN A 143 -11.11 9.21 -27.06
C GLN A 143 -12.42 9.50 -26.32
N LEU A 144 -12.45 10.48 -25.41
CA LEU A 144 -13.62 10.85 -24.63
C LEU A 144 -14.65 11.58 -25.50
N ASP A 145 -15.90 11.18 -25.40
CA ASP A 145 -17.02 11.95 -25.96
C ASP A 145 -17.61 12.89 -24.89
N THR A 146 -16.97 14.04 -24.74
CA THR A 146 -17.37 15.05 -23.75
C THR A 146 -18.75 15.67 -24.04
N THR A 147 -19.31 15.47 -25.25
CA THR A 147 -20.63 15.98 -25.59
C THR A 147 -21.77 15.15 -25.00
N SER A 148 -21.46 13.91 -24.62
CA SER A 148 -22.39 12.96 -24.00
C SER A 148 -22.29 12.91 -22.47
N PHE A 149 -21.40 13.70 -21.86
CA PHE A 149 -21.18 13.68 -20.40
C PHE A 149 -22.44 14.11 -19.64
N ASP A 150 -22.78 13.34 -18.62
CA ASP A 150 -23.73 13.78 -17.61
C ASP A 150 -23.03 14.72 -16.59
N ALA A 151 -23.78 15.18 -15.59
CA ALA A 151 -23.25 16.11 -14.60
C ALA A 151 -22.13 15.50 -13.73
N VAL A 152 -22.16 14.18 -13.47
CA VAL A 152 -21.16 13.47 -12.67
C VAL A 152 -19.87 13.32 -13.48
N GLN A 153 -19.97 12.83 -14.70
CA GLN A 153 -18.85 12.70 -15.63
C GLN A 153 -18.17 14.05 -15.93
N MET A 154 -18.97 15.12 -16.01
CA MET A 154 -18.40 16.46 -16.21
C MET A 154 -17.55 16.90 -15.00
N VAL A 155 -18.01 16.65 -13.79
CA VAL A 155 -17.23 16.96 -12.57
C VAL A 155 -15.94 16.13 -12.54
N GLU A 156 -16.04 14.84 -12.83
CA GLU A 156 -14.89 13.94 -12.85
C GLU A 156 -13.89 14.34 -13.94
N TRP A 157 -14.35 14.67 -15.14
CA TRP A 157 -13.50 15.21 -16.20
C TRP A 157 -12.72 16.46 -15.77
N TYR A 158 -13.37 17.40 -15.06
CA TYR A 158 -12.66 18.58 -14.57
C TYR A 158 -11.61 18.22 -13.52
N ASN A 159 -11.89 17.27 -12.64
CA ASN A 159 -10.94 16.78 -11.63
C ASN A 159 -9.73 16.11 -12.28
N VAL A 160 -9.96 15.18 -13.21
CA VAL A 160 -8.91 14.48 -13.96
C VAL A 160 -8.04 15.48 -14.75
N ARG A 161 -8.69 16.42 -15.44
CA ARG A 161 -7.98 17.44 -16.21
C ARG A 161 -7.18 18.40 -15.34
N GLN A 162 -7.71 18.80 -14.20
CA GLN A 162 -6.99 19.65 -13.24
C GLN A 162 -5.76 18.94 -12.72
N LYS A 163 -5.90 17.67 -12.31
CA LYS A 163 -4.76 16.86 -11.84
C LYS A 163 -3.71 16.71 -12.95
N PHE A 164 -4.11 16.38 -14.15
CA PHE A 164 -3.20 16.28 -15.29
C PHE A 164 -2.39 17.57 -15.50
N LEU A 165 -3.04 18.73 -15.50
CA LEU A 165 -2.36 20.01 -15.71
C LEU A 165 -1.39 20.35 -14.57
N SER A 166 -1.77 20.05 -13.32
CA SER A 166 -0.93 20.27 -12.14
C SER A 166 0.32 19.40 -12.15
N ASP A 167 0.14 18.10 -12.38
CA ASP A 167 1.25 17.13 -12.33
C ASP A 167 2.16 17.29 -13.55
N TYR A 168 1.61 17.61 -14.71
CA TYR A 168 2.40 17.87 -15.92
C TYR A 168 3.23 19.17 -15.82
N ASP A 169 2.69 20.24 -15.21
CA ASP A 169 3.42 21.48 -14.98
C ASP A 169 4.61 21.25 -14.03
N GLU A 170 4.42 20.47 -12.98
CA GLU A 170 5.50 20.06 -12.08
C GLU A 170 6.57 19.24 -12.82
N TYR A 171 6.16 18.28 -13.64
CA TYR A 171 7.06 17.42 -14.43
C TYR A 171 7.92 18.23 -15.42
N VAL A 172 7.36 19.22 -16.13
CA VAL A 172 8.12 20.01 -17.12
C VAL A 172 8.95 21.11 -16.49
N SER A 173 8.70 21.44 -15.21
CA SER A 173 9.43 22.47 -14.47
C SER A 173 10.60 21.89 -13.64
N SER A 174 10.70 20.56 -13.49
CA SER A 174 11.76 19.85 -12.77
C SER A 174 12.96 19.56 -13.66
#